data_522f18f1e444203d5591e7407a276024
#
_entry.id   522f18f1e444203d5591e7407a276024
#
_cell.length_a   1.000
_cell.length_b   1.000
_cell.length_c   1.000
_cell.angle_alpha   90.00
_cell.angle_beta   90.00
_cell.angle_gamma   90.00
#
_symmetry.space_group_name_H-M   'P 1'
#
loop_
_entity.id
_entity.type
_entity.pdbx_description
1 polymer ?
#
loop_
_entity_poly.entity_id
_entity_poly.type
_entity_poly.pdbx_seq_one_letter_code
_entity_poly.pdbx_strand_id
1 'polypeptide(L)'
;MNNLTRFSLLGFVLFVAIFAAACPKRVSIADIEANPSRYLDKEVAVAGTVQDSYGVSIPGTPISGGAYKISDGTGSIWIFTQDAVPSKGTQIGVKGRIGSGVNWKGRNYGLGMYEQDRKIRRR
;
A
#
# COMPACT_ATOMS: atom_id res chain seq x y z
N MET A 1 12.14 -46.08 -1.04
CA MET A 1 11.46 -45.40 0.06
C MET A 1 11.86 -43.95 0.24
N ASN A 2 13.15 -43.66 0.25
CA ASN A 2 13.63 -42.31 0.44
C ASN A 2 13.26 -41.34 -0.69
N ASN A 3 13.04 -41.85 -1.92
CA ASN A 3 12.69 -41.02 -3.05
C ASN A 3 11.27 -40.44 -2.96
N LEU A 4 10.32 -41.17 -2.40
CA LEU A 4 8.95 -40.69 -2.21
C LEU A 4 8.87 -39.57 -1.19
N THR A 5 9.64 -39.70 -0.10
CA THR A 5 9.71 -38.66 0.95
C THR A 5 10.35 -37.38 0.41
N ARG A 6 11.38 -37.49 -0.43
CA ARG A 6 12.03 -36.36 -1.06
C ARG A 6 11.11 -35.60 -2.03
N PHE A 7 10.34 -36.34 -2.83
CA PHE A 7 9.39 -35.73 -3.75
C PHE A 7 8.27 -34.98 -3.02
N SER A 8 7.79 -35.54 -1.91
CA SER A 8 6.76 -34.89 -1.09
C SER A 8 7.25 -33.57 -0.50
N LEU A 9 8.49 -33.54 0.01
CA LEU A 9 9.08 -32.31 0.58
C LEU A 9 9.31 -31.24 -0.48
N LEU A 10 9.80 -31.60 -1.66
CA LEU A 10 9.98 -30.68 -2.77
C LEU A 10 8.66 -30.07 -3.25
N GLY A 11 7.61 -30.86 -3.35
CA GLY A 11 6.29 -30.39 -3.72
C GLY A 11 5.72 -29.41 -2.73
N PHE A 12 5.92 -29.64 -1.43
CA PHE A 12 5.46 -28.76 -0.37
C PHE A 12 6.20 -27.40 -0.39
N VAL A 13 7.51 -27.40 -0.59
CA VAL A 13 8.32 -26.19 -0.67
C VAL A 13 7.91 -25.33 -1.89
N LEU A 14 7.69 -25.96 -3.04
CA LEU A 14 7.20 -25.25 -4.24
C LEU A 14 5.84 -24.62 -4.04
N PHE A 15 4.92 -25.31 -3.37
CA PHE A 15 3.59 -24.79 -3.07
C PHE A 15 3.65 -23.56 -2.18
N VAL A 16 4.47 -23.58 -1.12
CA VAL A 16 4.65 -22.45 -0.21
C VAL A 16 5.28 -21.26 -0.96
N ALA A 17 6.24 -21.50 -1.84
CA ALA A 17 6.88 -20.43 -2.62
C ALA A 17 5.88 -19.74 -3.58
N ILE A 18 5.01 -20.50 -4.24
CA ILE A 18 3.97 -19.96 -5.13
C ILE A 18 2.96 -19.12 -4.33
N PHE A 19 2.55 -19.59 -3.17
CA PHE A 19 1.62 -18.87 -2.31
C PHE A 19 2.22 -17.56 -1.80
N ALA A 20 3.48 -17.56 -1.40
CA ALA A 20 4.19 -16.35 -0.96
C ALA A 20 4.32 -15.33 -2.09
N ALA A 21 4.54 -15.78 -3.33
CA ALA A 21 4.64 -14.90 -4.50
C ALA A 21 3.32 -14.21 -4.86
N ALA A 22 2.16 -14.75 -4.41
CA ALA A 22 0.85 -14.15 -4.66
C ALA A 22 0.56 -12.95 -3.75
N CYS A 23 1.33 -12.75 -2.66
CA CYS A 23 1.17 -11.60 -1.77
C CYS A 23 1.93 -10.39 -2.31
N PRO A 24 1.34 -9.16 -2.24
CA PRO A 24 2.07 -7.96 -2.63
C PRO A 24 3.27 -7.75 -1.72
N LYS A 25 4.39 -7.41 -2.34
CA LYS A 25 5.64 -7.20 -1.62
C LYS A 25 5.62 -5.86 -0.92
N ARG A 26 6.01 -5.85 0.36
CA ARG A 26 6.21 -4.61 1.11
C ARG A 26 7.50 -3.95 0.63
N VAL A 27 7.41 -2.68 0.26
CA VAL A 27 8.54 -1.89 -0.22
C VAL A 27 8.70 -0.61 0.57
N SER A 28 9.90 -0.04 0.58
CA SER A 28 10.13 1.25 1.19
C SER A 28 9.63 2.37 0.28
N ILE A 29 9.17 3.46 0.87
CA ILE A 29 8.72 4.63 0.11
C ILE A 29 9.88 5.25 -0.68
N ALA A 30 11.08 5.27 -0.09
CA ALA A 30 12.26 5.76 -0.80
C ALA A 30 12.55 4.97 -2.08
N ASP A 31 12.32 3.67 -2.07
CA ASP A 31 12.53 2.82 -3.23
C ASP A 31 11.53 3.13 -4.35
N ILE A 32 10.28 3.39 -3.98
CA ILE A 32 9.24 3.81 -4.94
C ILE A 32 9.62 5.17 -5.56
N GLU A 33 10.05 6.12 -4.74
CA GLU A 33 10.44 7.46 -5.21
C GLU A 33 11.68 7.43 -6.11
N ALA A 34 12.65 6.58 -5.78
CA ALA A 34 13.88 6.43 -6.56
C ALA A 34 13.67 5.69 -7.89
N ASN A 35 12.69 4.80 -7.95
CA ASN A 35 12.43 3.94 -9.10
C ASN A 35 10.95 3.96 -9.51
N PRO A 36 10.36 5.12 -9.82
CA PRO A 36 8.94 5.22 -10.08
C PRO A 36 8.46 4.37 -11.25
N SER A 37 9.25 4.26 -12.31
CA SER A 37 8.89 3.47 -13.49
C SER A 37 8.82 1.97 -13.19
N ARG A 38 9.55 1.52 -12.17
CA ARG A 38 9.55 0.12 -11.73
C ARG A 38 8.24 -0.27 -11.04
N TYR A 39 7.60 0.70 -10.36
CA TYR A 39 6.42 0.46 -9.55
C TYR A 39 5.12 1.00 -10.15
N LEU A 40 5.20 1.80 -11.21
CA LEU A 40 4.00 2.34 -11.88
C LEU A 40 3.05 1.23 -12.28
N ASP A 41 1.76 1.44 -11.97
CA ASP A 41 0.66 0.50 -12.21
C ASP A 41 0.80 -0.85 -11.52
N LYS A 42 1.74 -0.96 -10.59
CA LYS A 42 1.92 -2.18 -9.80
C LYS A 42 1.32 -2.04 -8.43
N GLU A 43 0.84 -3.15 -7.90
CA GLU A 43 0.32 -3.26 -6.55
C GLU A 43 1.48 -3.47 -5.58
N VAL A 44 1.58 -2.61 -4.59
CA VAL A 44 2.62 -2.68 -3.56
C VAL A 44 2.00 -2.47 -2.19
N ALA A 45 2.74 -2.84 -1.16
CA ALA A 45 2.38 -2.58 0.23
C ALA A 45 3.43 -1.69 0.87
N VAL A 46 2.98 -0.64 1.55
CA VAL A 46 3.83 0.26 2.33
C VAL A 46 3.28 0.37 3.74
N ALA A 47 4.13 0.72 4.69
CA ALA A 47 3.70 0.92 6.07
C ALA A 47 4.41 2.13 6.64
N GLY A 48 3.69 2.91 7.44
CA GLY A 48 4.27 4.11 8.02
C GLY A 48 3.32 4.79 8.97
N THR A 49 3.63 6.04 9.27
CA THR A 49 2.83 6.89 10.15
C THR A 49 2.19 8.03 9.34
N VAL A 50 0.92 8.28 9.61
CA VAL A 50 0.17 9.35 8.94
C VAL A 50 0.71 10.71 9.39
N GLN A 51 1.19 11.51 8.45
CA GLN A 51 1.71 12.86 8.70
C GLN A 51 0.67 13.94 8.46
N ASP A 52 -0.14 13.80 7.41
CA ASP A 52 -1.19 14.74 7.05
C ASP A 52 -2.41 13.98 6.56
N SER A 53 -3.59 14.54 6.77
CA SER A 53 -4.85 13.94 6.38
C SER A 53 -5.82 15.00 5.87
N TYR A 54 -6.42 14.77 4.71
CA TYR A 54 -7.43 15.63 4.12
C TYR A 54 -8.64 14.76 3.76
N GLY A 55 -9.65 14.79 4.60
CA GLY A 55 -10.84 14.00 4.41
C GLY A 55 -11.99 14.81 3.89
N VAL A 56 -12.86 14.15 3.12
CA VAL A 56 -14.13 14.69 2.66
C VAL A 56 -15.21 13.71 3.06
N SER A 57 -16.24 14.22 3.75
CA SER A 57 -17.43 13.46 4.10
C SER A 57 -18.64 14.31 3.80
N ILE A 58 -19.58 13.76 3.03
CA ILE A 58 -20.80 14.49 2.68
C ILE A 58 -21.89 14.07 3.68
N PRO A 59 -22.39 15.01 4.52
CA PRO A 59 -23.39 14.69 5.54
C PRO A 59 -24.65 14.10 4.92
N GLY A 60 -25.21 13.07 5.58
CA GLY A 60 -26.43 12.39 5.12
C GLY A 60 -26.20 11.39 4.00
N THR A 61 -24.96 11.19 3.56
CA THR A 61 -24.60 10.21 2.52
C THR A 61 -23.47 9.30 3.01
N PRO A 62 -23.30 8.08 2.42
CA PRO A 62 -22.16 7.23 2.75
C PRO A 62 -20.88 7.67 2.03
N ILE A 63 -20.86 8.80 1.36
CA ILE A 63 -19.72 9.26 0.58
C ILE A 63 -18.67 9.84 1.51
N SER A 64 -17.53 9.18 1.55
CA SER A 64 -16.34 9.64 2.27
C SER A 64 -15.10 9.33 1.44
N GLY A 65 -14.00 9.94 1.80
CA GLY A 65 -12.75 9.71 1.11
C GLY A 65 -11.81 10.88 1.29
N GLY A 66 -10.68 10.81 0.61
CA GLY A 66 -9.72 11.90 0.63
C GLY A 66 -8.31 11.42 0.32
N ALA A 67 -7.36 12.15 0.89
CA ALA A 67 -5.94 11.85 0.72
C ALA A 67 -5.24 11.96 2.08
N TYR A 68 -4.26 11.12 2.29
CA TYR A 68 -3.40 11.21 3.47
C TYR A 68 -1.97 10.86 3.08
N LYS A 69 -1.04 11.48 3.80
CA LYS A 69 0.39 11.32 3.55
C LYS A 69 0.98 10.45 4.65
N ILE A 70 1.70 9.41 4.27
CA ILE A 70 2.41 8.55 5.21
C ILE A 70 3.91 8.65 5.02
N SER A 71 4.64 8.44 6.11
CA SER A 71 6.10 8.37 6.13
C SER A 71 6.53 7.08 6.80
N ASP A 72 7.49 6.39 6.20
CA ASP A 72 8.09 5.18 6.78
C ASP A 72 9.50 5.42 7.32
N GLY A 73 9.92 6.69 7.42
CA GLY A 73 11.27 7.06 7.82
C GLY A 73 12.27 7.13 6.66
N THR A 74 11.95 6.54 5.52
CA THR A 74 12.80 6.61 4.30
C THR A 74 12.32 7.68 3.33
N GLY A 75 11.02 7.97 3.35
CA GLY A 75 10.37 8.93 2.49
C GLY A 75 8.91 9.07 2.84
N SER A 76 8.16 9.80 2.05
CA SER A 76 6.73 9.99 2.26
C SER A 76 5.99 9.91 0.92
N ILE A 77 4.74 9.47 0.97
CA ILE A 77 3.90 9.31 -0.21
C ILE A 77 2.46 9.67 0.12
N TRP A 78 1.76 10.30 -0.83
CA TRP A 78 0.34 10.57 -0.74
C TRP A 78 -0.44 9.33 -1.12
N ILE A 79 -1.49 9.05 -0.35
CA ILE A 79 -2.38 7.91 -0.56
C ILE A 79 -3.79 8.46 -0.75
N PHE A 80 -4.45 8.01 -1.83
CA PHE A 80 -5.82 8.40 -2.16
C PHE A 80 -6.75 7.26 -1.83
N THR A 81 -7.79 7.56 -1.07
CA THR A 81 -8.71 6.56 -0.55
C THR A 81 -10.16 6.97 -0.78
N GLN A 82 -11.04 5.99 -0.94
CA GLN A 82 -12.49 6.18 -0.96
C GLN A 82 -13.10 5.98 0.43
N ASP A 83 -12.31 5.51 1.38
CA ASP A 83 -12.72 5.34 2.77
C ASP A 83 -12.40 6.57 3.60
N ALA A 84 -12.82 6.57 4.86
CA ALA A 84 -12.47 7.63 5.79
C ALA A 84 -10.94 7.72 5.95
N VAL A 85 -10.40 8.94 5.94
CA VAL A 85 -8.98 9.14 6.12
C VAL A 85 -8.58 8.87 7.56
N PRO A 86 -7.41 8.20 7.78
CA PRO A 86 -6.93 7.97 9.14
C PRO A 86 -6.43 9.26 9.77
N SER A 87 -6.47 9.32 11.09
CA SER A 87 -6.00 10.47 11.84
C SER A 87 -4.47 10.60 11.79
N LYS A 88 -4.00 11.83 11.85
CA LYS A 88 -2.57 12.13 11.96
C LYS A 88 -1.97 11.39 13.16
N GLY A 89 -0.81 10.77 12.96
CA GLY A 89 -0.13 9.98 13.97
C GLY A 89 -0.47 8.49 13.95
N THR A 90 -1.46 8.09 13.16
CA THR A 90 -1.85 6.67 13.05
C THR A 90 -0.76 5.87 12.36
N GLN A 91 -0.45 4.70 12.91
CA GLN A 91 0.43 3.73 12.25
C GLN A 91 -0.42 2.81 11.38
N ILE A 92 -0.08 2.73 10.10
CA ILE A 92 -0.92 2.08 9.11
C ILE A 92 -0.07 1.33 8.07
N GLY A 93 -0.57 0.18 7.65
CA GLY A 93 -0.09 -0.52 6.47
C GLY A 93 -1.12 -0.38 5.35
N VAL A 94 -0.66 -0.03 4.17
CA VAL A 94 -1.53 0.23 3.02
C VAL A 94 -1.07 -0.59 1.84
N LYS A 95 -2.04 -1.22 1.20
CA LYS A 95 -1.85 -1.94 -0.05
C LYS A 95 -2.58 -1.15 -1.13
N GLY A 96 -1.90 -0.89 -2.22
CA GLY A 96 -2.49 -0.10 -3.29
C GLY A 96 -1.67 -0.11 -4.56
N ARG A 97 -2.16 0.63 -5.54
CA ARG A 97 -1.53 0.73 -6.86
C ARG A 97 -0.85 2.08 -7.00
N ILE A 98 0.39 2.07 -7.49
CA ILE A 98 1.15 3.29 -7.72
C ILE A 98 0.74 3.94 -9.02
N GLY A 99 0.48 5.25 -8.98
CA GLY A 99 0.19 6.06 -10.14
C GLY A 99 1.04 7.32 -10.19
N SER A 100 1.20 7.90 -11.36
CA SER A 100 1.89 9.17 -11.55
C SER A 100 0.95 10.24 -12.08
N GLY A 101 1.31 11.52 -11.86
CA GLY A 101 0.50 12.64 -12.33
C GLY A 101 -0.86 12.73 -11.64
N VAL A 102 -0.92 12.35 -10.37
CA VAL A 102 -2.17 12.32 -9.61
C VAL A 102 -2.64 13.75 -9.37
N ASN A 103 -3.85 14.07 -9.86
CA ASN A 103 -4.52 15.34 -9.62
C ASN A 103 -5.69 15.15 -8.67
N TRP A 104 -5.77 16.00 -7.64
CA TRP A 104 -6.85 15.99 -6.68
C TRP A 104 -7.15 17.43 -6.25
N LYS A 105 -8.40 17.84 -6.40
CA LYS A 105 -8.85 19.21 -6.15
C LYS A 105 -8.01 20.26 -6.89
N GLY A 106 -7.68 19.99 -8.16
CA GLY A 106 -6.91 20.89 -9.00
C GLY A 106 -5.42 20.95 -8.72
N ARG A 107 -4.92 20.14 -7.77
CA ARG A 107 -3.52 20.09 -7.38
C ARG A 107 -2.86 18.80 -7.86
N ASN A 108 -1.66 18.94 -8.41
CA ASN A 108 -0.88 17.78 -8.86
C ASN A 108 0.05 17.33 -7.72
N TYR A 109 -0.11 16.08 -7.30
CA TYR A 109 0.69 15.48 -6.23
C TYR A 109 1.84 14.62 -6.78
N GLY A 110 1.98 14.53 -8.09
CA GLY A 110 3.01 13.70 -8.72
C GLY A 110 2.75 12.21 -8.49
N LEU A 111 3.71 11.54 -7.88
CA LEU A 111 3.59 10.12 -7.57
C LEU A 111 2.68 9.91 -6.37
N GLY A 112 1.75 8.98 -6.48
CA GLY A 112 0.82 8.66 -5.40
C GLY A 112 0.40 7.21 -5.42
N MET A 113 -0.33 6.80 -4.39
CA MET A 113 -0.87 5.45 -4.28
C MET A 113 -2.40 5.51 -4.19
N TYR A 114 -3.07 4.66 -4.95
CA TYR A 114 -4.51 4.45 -4.83
C TYR A 114 -4.75 3.27 -3.89
N GLU A 115 -5.34 3.54 -2.73
CA GLU A 115 -5.55 2.54 -1.70
C GLU A 115 -6.54 1.47 -2.15
N GLN A 116 -6.16 0.22 -1.97
CA GLN A 116 -7.03 -0.94 -2.19
C GLN A 116 -7.42 -1.58 -0.86
N ASP A 117 -6.52 -1.58 0.13
CA ASP A 117 -6.75 -2.16 1.43
C ASP A 117 -5.83 -1.51 2.47
N ARG A 118 -6.22 -1.58 3.74
CA ARG A 118 -5.43 -1.02 4.83
C ARG A 118 -5.52 -1.87 6.09
N LYS A 119 -4.46 -1.79 6.91
CA LYS A 119 -4.45 -2.32 8.28
C LYS A 119 -3.92 -1.25 9.21
N ILE A 120 -4.71 -0.87 10.19
CA ILE A 120 -4.33 0.10 11.21
C ILE A 120 -3.78 -0.67 12.40
N ARG A 121 -2.59 -0.26 12.86
CA ARG A 121 -1.99 -0.85 14.04
C ARG A 121 -2.73 -0.34 15.29
N ARG A 122 -3.37 -1.23 15.98
CA ARG A 122 -4.03 -0.94 17.26
C ARG A 122 -3.08 -1.31 18.41
N ARG A 123 -3.03 -0.43 19.37
CA ARG A 123 -2.30 -0.70 20.62
C ARG A 123 -3.16 -1.50 21.59
#